data_605e0ce11b48e2bae6cec6970734ed49
#
_entry.id   605e0ce11b48e2bae6cec6970734ed49
#
_cell.length_a   1.000
_cell.length_b   1.000
_cell.length_c   1.000
_cell.angle_alpha   90.00
_cell.angle_beta   90.00
_cell.angle_gamma   90.00
#
_symmetry.space_group_name_H-M   'P 1'
#
loop_
_entity.id
_entity.type
_entity.pdbx_description
1 polymer ?
#
loop_
_entity_poly.entity_id
_entity_poly.type
_entity_poly.pdbx_seq_one_letter_code
_entity_poly.pdbx_strand_id
1 'polypeptide(L)'
;MPYPTRSSTKIIKNVVCRVLVVISLLLSLVSCEKEQDKVEDGVSLELAKERKANIGGVTYKLYFSIPADRSEAIMAESTIFFELFDLIPVILDFKEAKENILAVTSSDGRKIPYTFKNEHIIIQPEHLKKGRNELVIQFKAGESSLNRSDDMLYTLLVPDRCRTLMPCFDQPDIKARFKLTLKVPSRWRAVANGEPVRTEYFNDYKLYEFEETKPLSTYLFAFTVGRFSYLERYVGGRWIGIYHRETDTSKINASIPVIAREVSHALDWMEHYTGIRYPFDVYNVVAIPDFQYGGMEHPGAVYYRASTMFLDRNADLTAWMKRSDVIAHETAHMWFGDYVTMRWFNDVWLKEVFAGFMSDKIMTQLYPEVNHRLNFFLNHYEPALRTDRTRGTHPILQELDNLKDAGTLYGDIIYHKAPIVMRMLEREISERRLQVGLQRYLRRWSYSNADWDELIKLLESTTGQDLQAWNEIWIKESGAPVIEFQKNGIVMTDECGKNRVWPQAVSVFWDY
;
A
#
# COMPACT_ATOMS: atom_id res chain seq x y z
N MET A 1 -28.53 77.89 20.73
CA MET A 1 -28.77 76.50 20.22
C MET A 1 -27.55 75.69 20.59
N PRO A 2 -27.61 74.68 21.44
CA PRO A 2 -26.47 73.85 21.81
C PRO A 2 -26.27 72.69 20.82
N TYR A 3 -25.01 72.46 20.44
CA TYR A 3 -24.57 71.33 19.63
C TYR A 3 -24.74 69.98 20.37
N PRO A 4 -25.07 68.88 19.68
CA PRO A 4 -25.20 67.58 20.32
C PRO A 4 -23.85 66.97 20.68
N THR A 5 -23.78 66.41 21.83
CA THR A 5 -22.66 65.89 22.57
C THR A 5 -21.97 64.69 21.94
N ARG A 6 -20.66 64.55 22.06
CA ARG A 6 -19.74 63.46 21.69
C ARG A 6 -20.11 62.05 22.24
N SER A 7 -21.20 61.89 22.97
CA SER A 7 -21.63 60.67 23.63
C SER A 7 -22.23 59.62 22.66
N SER A 8 -23.00 60.07 21.67
CA SER A 8 -23.76 59.16 20.76
C SER A 8 -22.88 58.37 19.82
N THR A 9 -21.71 58.96 19.38
CA THR A 9 -20.79 58.29 18.43
C THR A 9 -19.97 57.16 19.04
N LYS A 10 -19.72 57.18 20.38
CA LYS A 10 -19.03 56.10 21.08
C LYS A 10 -19.93 54.91 21.31
N ILE A 11 -21.23 55.12 21.56
CA ILE A 11 -22.23 54.05 21.78
C ILE A 11 -22.45 53.31 20.46
N ILE A 12 -22.59 53.99 19.33
CA ILE A 12 -22.78 53.42 18.02
C ILE A 12 -21.55 52.58 17.60
N LYS A 13 -20.33 53.05 17.81
CA LYS A 13 -19.08 52.29 17.51
C LYS A 13 -18.97 51.01 18.34
N ASN A 14 -19.35 51.06 19.63
CA ASN A 14 -19.32 49.85 20.47
C ASN A 14 -20.42 48.82 20.12
N VAL A 15 -21.57 49.28 19.69
CA VAL A 15 -22.66 48.38 19.23
C VAL A 15 -22.27 47.73 17.88
N VAL A 16 -21.78 48.51 16.92
CA VAL A 16 -21.29 47.98 15.62
C VAL A 16 -20.12 47.00 15.82
N CYS A 17 -19.17 47.27 16.69
CA CYS A 17 -18.07 46.37 16.97
C CYS A 17 -18.53 45.05 17.62
N ARG A 18 -19.51 45.09 18.54
CA ARG A 18 -20.11 43.89 19.15
C ARG A 18 -20.95 43.07 18.14
N VAL A 19 -21.69 43.73 17.26
CA VAL A 19 -22.46 43.06 16.21
C VAL A 19 -21.51 42.40 15.20
N LEU A 20 -20.41 43.04 14.80
CA LEU A 20 -19.39 42.45 13.92
C LEU A 20 -18.69 41.25 14.56
N VAL A 21 -18.39 41.28 15.85
CA VAL A 21 -17.83 40.15 16.60
C VAL A 21 -18.81 38.98 16.70
N VAL A 22 -20.09 39.26 16.94
CA VAL A 22 -21.14 38.22 16.99
C VAL A 22 -21.38 37.62 15.59
N ILE A 23 -21.39 38.43 14.54
CA ILE A 23 -21.51 37.95 13.15
C ILE A 23 -20.26 37.12 12.76
N SER A 24 -19.07 37.52 13.15
CA SER A 24 -17.85 36.76 12.92
C SER A 24 -17.85 35.43 13.68
N LEU A 25 -18.33 35.39 14.91
CA LEU A 25 -18.53 34.16 15.70
C LEU A 25 -19.62 33.27 15.10
N LEU A 26 -20.72 33.82 14.62
CA LEU A 26 -21.78 33.06 13.95
C LEU A 26 -21.31 32.51 12.59
N LEU A 27 -20.54 33.29 11.83
CA LEU A 27 -19.94 32.81 10.57
C LEU A 27 -18.91 31.73 10.80
N SER A 28 -18.11 31.80 11.87
CA SER A 28 -17.15 30.73 12.24
C SER A 28 -17.87 29.47 12.74
N LEU A 29 -18.98 29.58 13.45
CA LEU A 29 -19.79 28.45 13.87
C LEU A 29 -20.51 27.76 12.68
N VAL A 30 -21.06 28.55 11.74
CA VAL A 30 -21.70 28.02 10.53
C VAL A 30 -20.66 27.41 9.58
N SER A 31 -19.43 27.94 9.52
CA SER A 31 -18.32 27.32 8.77
C SER A 31 -17.87 26.01 9.41
N CYS A 32 -17.80 25.96 10.75
CA CYS A 32 -17.41 24.76 11.47
C CYS A 32 -18.48 23.64 11.37
N GLU A 33 -19.78 24.00 11.39
CA GLU A 33 -20.85 23.00 11.13
C GLU A 33 -20.83 22.49 9.69
N LYS A 34 -20.56 23.34 8.70
CA LYS A 34 -20.45 22.92 7.29
C LYS A 34 -19.24 22.03 7.02
N GLU A 35 -18.13 22.20 7.72
CA GLU A 35 -16.96 21.33 7.60
C GLU A 35 -17.17 19.98 8.31
N GLN A 36 -17.85 19.96 9.44
CA GLN A 36 -18.19 18.71 10.15
C GLN A 36 -19.16 17.81 9.37
N ASP A 37 -19.99 18.37 8.50
CA ASP A 37 -20.92 17.60 7.65
C ASP A 37 -20.25 16.95 6.44
N LYS A 38 -18.99 17.29 6.12
CA LYS A 38 -18.24 16.74 4.99
C LYS A 38 -17.48 15.43 5.26
N VAL A 39 -17.32 15.04 6.53
CA VAL A 39 -16.59 13.82 6.88
C VAL A 39 -17.55 12.63 6.79
N GLU A 40 -17.38 11.82 5.76
CA GLU A 40 -18.10 10.56 5.54
C GLU A 40 -17.32 9.35 6.06
N ASP A 41 -17.96 8.18 6.14
CA ASP A 41 -17.29 6.94 6.51
C ASP A 41 -16.19 6.57 5.49
N GLY A 42 -15.06 6.08 5.98
CA GLY A 42 -13.91 5.79 5.15
C GLY A 42 -13.05 7.03 4.88
N VAL A 43 -12.11 6.92 3.97
CA VAL A 43 -11.24 8.03 3.56
C VAL A 43 -11.63 8.47 2.16
N SER A 44 -12.29 9.62 2.05
CA SER A 44 -12.65 10.19 0.74
C SER A 44 -11.43 10.78 0.04
N LEU A 45 -11.46 10.84 -1.29
CA LEU A 45 -10.42 11.45 -2.10
C LEU A 45 -10.25 12.95 -1.76
N GLU A 46 -11.34 13.64 -1.40
CA GLU A 46 -11.30 15.05 -0.98
C GLU A 46 -10.53 15.20 0.34
N LEU A 47 -10.87 14.38 1.35
CA LEU A 47 -10.15 14.36 2.63
C LEU A 47 -8.66 14.00 2.45
N ALA A 48 -8.38 13.04 1.60
CA ALA A 48 -7.00 12.63 1.33
C ALA A 48 -6.18 13.76 0.68
N LYS A 49 -6.74 14.49 -0.28
CA LYS A 49 -6.11 15.65 -0.91
C LYS A 49 -5.85 16.78 0.08
N GLU A 50 -6.82 17.08 0.95
CA GLU A 50 -6.68 18.09 1.99
C GLU A 50 -5.57 17.74 2.97
N ARG A 51 -5.55 16.51 3.47
CA ARG A 51 -4.49 15.98 4.35
C ARG A 51 -3.12 16.06 3.68
N LYS A 52 -3.01 15.61 2.43
CA LYS A 52 -1.76 15.63 1.68
C LYS A 52 -1.19 17.02 1.51
N ALA A 53 -2.05 18.02 1.31
CA ALA A 53 -1.65 19.41 1.17
C ALA A 53 -1.15 20.01 2.50
N ASN A 54 -1.61 19.50 3.66
CA ASN A 54 -1.42 20.14 4.95
C ASN A 54 -0.59 19.34 5.94
N ILE A 55 -0.38 18.03 5.74
CA ILE A 55 0.29 17.12 6.68
C ILE A 55 1.54 16.53 6.04
N GLY A 56 2.65 16.58 6.79
CA GLY A 56 3.92 15.97 6.40
C GLY A 56 4.70 15.42 7.59
N GLY A 57 5.81 14.74 7.30
CA GLY A 57 6.77 14.28 8.31
C GLY A 57 6.19 13.33 9.36
N VAL A 58 5.24 12.47 8.97
CA VAL A 58 4.52 11.60 9.91
C VAL A 58 5.42 10.48 10.43
N THR A 59 5.42 10.32 11.77
CA THR A 59 6.04 9.19 12.46
C THR A 59 5.08 8.66 13.52
N TYR A 60 4.90 7.35 13.53
CA TYR A 60 4.15 6.63 14.55
C TYR A 60 5.12 5.91 15.48
N LYS A 61 5.10 6.23 16.79
CA LYS A 61 5.72 5.43 17.83
C LYS A 61 4.62 4.60 18.49
N LEU A 62 4.68 3.29 18.27
CA LEU A 62 3.60 2.35 18.59
C LEU A 62 4.02 1.40 19.70
N TYR A 63 3.10 1.16 20.61
CA TYR A 63 3.19 0.10 21.60
C TYR A 63 1.93 -0.75 21.55
N PHE A 64 2.10 -2.08 21.45
CA PHE A 64 1.00 -3.04 21.56
C PHE A 64 1.33 -4.07 22.65
N SER A 65 0.41 -4.27 23.58
CA SER A 65 0.45 -5.34 24.57
C SER A 65 -0.48 -6.47 24.14
N ILE A 66 0.10 -7.54 23.62
CA ILE A 66 -0.63 -8.68 23.06
C ILE A 66 -0.73 -9.77 24.12
N PRO A 67 -1.92 -10.04 24.68
CA PRO A 67 -2.11 -11.07 25.70
C PRO A 67 -2.08 -12.47 25.08
N ALA A 68 -1.76 -13.47 25.92
CA ALA A 68 -1.79 -14.88 25.53
C ALA A 68 -3.21 -15.38 25.33
N ASP A 69 -4.16 -14.89 26.13
CA ASP A 69 -5.57 -15.23 26.02
C ASP A 69 -6.20 -14.40 24.89
N ARG A 70 -6.77 -15.08 23.91
CA ARG A 70 -7.44 -14.46 22.76
C ARG A 70 -8.67 -13.63 23.18
N SER A 71 -9.29 -13.94 24.30
CA SER A 71 -10.46 -13.19 24.79
C SER A 71 -10.11 -11.84 25.40
N GLU A 72 -8.84 -11.61 25.76
CA GLU A 72 -8.36 -10.35 26.30
C GLU A 72 -8.09 -9.35 25.19
N ALA A 73 -8.46 -8.08 25.42
CA ALA A 73 -8.25 -6.99 24.47
C ALA A 73 -6.75 -6.64 24.36
N ILE A 74 -6.33 -6.26 23.17
CA ILE A 74 -4.99 -5.74 22.90
C ILE A 74 -4.97 -4.25 23.27
N MET A 75 -4.24 -3.92 24.34
CA MET A 75 -4.04 -2.54 24.78
C MET A 75 -2.90 -1.92 23.99
N ALA A 76 -3.09 -0.70 23.51
CA ALA A 76 -2.13 -0.05 22.64
C ALA A 76 -2.00 1.46 22.93
N GLU A 77 -0.85 1.99 22.56
CA GLU A 77 -0.56 3.43 22.56
C GLU A 77 0.13 3.82 21.27
N SER A 78 -0.32 4.93 20.69
CA SER A 78 0.30 5.56 19.52
C SER A 78 0.71 6.97 19.88
N THR A 79 2.00 7.28 19.80
CA THR A 79 2.48 8.66 19.74
C THR A 79 2.66 9.04 18.27
N ILE A 80 1.89 10.01 17.80
CA ILE A 80 1.85 10.45 16.41
C ILE A 80 2.57 11.78 16.30
N PHE A 81 3.69 11.81 15.60
CA PHE A 81 4.40 13.05 15.24
C PHE A 81 4.05 13.43 13.81
N PHE A 82 3.78 14.70 13.56
CA PHE A 82 3.51 15.22 12.22
C PHE A 82 3.78 16.73 12.15
N GLU A 83 3.96 17.22 10.92
CA GLU A 83 4.02 18.65 10.63
C GLU A 83 2.69 19.10 10.02
N LEU A 84 2.14 20.21 10.54
CA LEU A 84 0.94 20.85 10.04
C LEU A 84 1.33 22.13 9.32
N PHE A 85 1.05 22.23 8.00
CA PHE A 85 1.48 23.36 7.18
C PHE A 85 0.55 24.57 7.33
N ASP A 86 -0.75 24.34 7.48
CA ASP A 86 -1.74 25.34 7.82
C ASP A 86 -2.58 24.89 9.02
N LEU A 87 -3.09 25.87 9.79
CA LEU A 87 -3.84 25.58 11.02
C LEU A 87 -5.29 25.20 10.68
N ILE A 88 -5.50 23.93 10.41
CA ILE A 88 -6.78 23.30 10.07
C ILE A 88 -7.09 22.19 11.08
N PRO A 89 -8.35 21.69 11.17
CA PRO A 89 -8.65 20.50 11.94
C PRO A 89 -7.82 19.31 11.48
N VAL A 90 -7.29 18.53 12.43
CA VAL A 90 -6.62 17.26 12.14
C VAL A 90 -7.61 16.12 12.32
N ILE A 91 -7.76 15.33 11.26
CA ILE A 91 -8.71 14.22 11.19
C ILE A 91 -7.88 12.93 11.09
N LEU A 92 -7.94 12.07 12.10
CA LEU A 92 -7.36 10.74 12.13
C LEU A 92 -8.44 9.70 11.89
N ASP A 93 -8.13 8.64 11.20
CA ASP A 93 -9.04 7.53 10.93
C ASP A 93 -8.92 6.48 12.03
N PHE A 94 -10.06 6.00 12.54
CA PHE A 94 -10.13 4.89 13.50
C PHE A 94 -11.49 4.20 13.39
N LYS A 95 -11.53 3.09 12.70
CA LYS A 95 -12.75 2.32 12.41
C LYS A 95 -13.10 1.36 13.55
N GLU A 96 -13.26 1.90 14.73
CA GLU A 96 -13.66 1.18 15.93
C GLU A 96 -14.68 2.00 16.73
N ALA A 97 -15.25 1.40 17.79
CA ALA A 97 -16.13 2.12 18.68
C ALA A 97 -15.39 3.25 19.41
N LYS A 98 -16.07 4.38 19.64
CA LYS A 98 -15.51 5.53 20.36
C LYS A 98 -14.93 5.13 21.74
N GLU A 99 -15.55 4.17 22.39
CA GLU A 99 -15.14 3.65 23.70
C GLU A 99 -13.79 2.94 23.68
N ASN A 100 -13.30 2.57 22.49
CA ASN A 100 -11.96 2.04 22.30
C ASN A 100 -10.87 3.13 22.34
N ILE A 101 -11.22 4.42 22.25
CA ILE A 101 -10.32 5.54 22.48
C ILE A 101 -10.30 5.84 23.98
N LEU A 102 -9.25 5.46 24.68
CA LEU A 102 -9.14 5.58 26.13
C LEU A 102 -8.69 6.98 26.56
N ALA A 103 -7.74 7.56 25.83
CA ALA A 103 -7.26 8.91 26.06
C ALA A 103 -6.68 9.53 24.79
N VAL A 104 -6.85 10.83 24.62
CA VAL A 104 -6.10 11.65 23.65
C VAL A 104 -5.43 12.77 24.44
N THR A 105 -4.10 12.82 24.39
CA THR A 105 -3.30 13.77 25.17
C THR A 105 -2.19 14.38 24.31
N SER A 106 -1.67 15.52 24.74
CA SER A 106 -0.40 16.07 24.29
C SER A 106 0.78 15.39 24.98
N SER A 107 2.00 15.61 24.53
CA SER A 107 3.23 15.04 25.10
C SER A 107 3.47 15.36 26.57
N ASP A 108 2.91 16.47 27.08
CA ASP A 108 2.96 16.85 28.49
C ASP A 108 1.82 16.26 29.34
N GLY A 109 1.02 15.38 28.75
CA GLY A 109 -0.08 14.66 29.43
C GLY A 109 -1.40 15.45 29.56
N ARG A 110 -1.50 16.65 28.97
CA ARG A 110 -2.77 17.40 28.96
C ARG A 110 -3.78 16.73 28.03
N LYS A 111 -5.01 16.57 28.50
CA LYS A 111 -6.11 16.03 27.67
C LYS A 111 -6.40 16.98 26.50
N ILE A 112 -6.52 16.41 25.31
CA ILE A 112 -6.90 17.09 24.08
C ILE A 112 -8.37 16.75 23.80
N PRO A 113 -9.25 17.74 23.75
CA PRO A 113 -10.63 17.53 23.31
C PRO A 113 -10.69 17.09 21.86
N TYR A 114 -11.57 16.18 21.54
CA TYR A 114 -11.81 15.68 20.18
C TYR A 114 -13.28 15.37 19.95
N THR A 115 -13.70 15.42 18.70
CA THR A 115 -14.98 14.89 18.24
C THR A 115 -14.73 13.53 17.56
N PHE A 116 -15.62 12.54 17.82
CA PHE A 116 -15.59 11.27 17.10
C PHE A 116 -16.84 11.17 16.23
N LYS A 117 -16.66 11.08 14.91
CA LYS A 117 -17.75 11.01 13.93
C LYS A 117 -17.29 10.19 12.71
N ASN A 118 -18.14 9.29 12.23
CA ASN A 118 -17.92 8.55 10.97
C ASN A 118 -16.53 7.91 10.88
N GLU A 119 -16.12 7.14 11.89
CA GLU A 119 -14.81 6.46 11.96
C GLU A 119 -13.60 7.44 12.08
N HIS A 120 -13.81 8.71 12.46
CA HIS A 120 -12.75 9.71 12.54
C HIS A 120 -12.64 10.36 13.92
N ILE A 121 -11.41 10.59 14.35
CA ILE A 121 -11.02 11.42 15.50
C ILE A 121 -10.67 12.80 14.96
N ILE A 122 -11.48 13.81 15.30
CA ILE A 122 -11.34 15.18 14.80
C ILE A 122 -10.82 16.07 15.91
N ILE A 123 -9.64 16.65 15.73
CA ILE A 123 -8.99 17.57 16.66
C ILE A 123 -9.02 18.96 16.07
N GLN A 124 -9.61 19.91 16.82
CA GLN A 124 -9.80 21.28 16.36
C GLN A 124 -8.49 22.10 16.40
N PRO A 125 -8.36 23.12 15.54
CA PRO A 125 -7.13 23.91 15.39
C PRO A 125 -6.63 24.59 16.68
N GLU A 126 -7.52 24.95 17.61
CA GLU A 126 -7.15 25.56 18.87
C GLU A 126 -6.31 24.68 19.80
N HIS A 127 -6.27 23.36 19.52
CA HIS A 127 -5.47 22.38 20.24
C HIS A 127 -4.19 21.98 19.50
N LEU A 128 -3.94 22.61 18.35
CA LEU A 128 -2.85 22.33 17.43
C LEU A 128 -1.96 23.55 17.24
N LYS A 129 -0.82 23.37 16.59
CA LYS A 129 0.05 24.48 16.18
C LYS A 129 0.54 24.27 14.75
N LYS A 130 0.82 25.35 14.04
CA LYS A 130 1.53 25.29 12.76
C LYS A 130 2.94 24.75 12.99
N GLY A 131 3.41 23.84 12.13
CA GLY A 131 4.66 23.11 12.29
C GLY A 131 4.47 21.81 13.07
N ARG A 132 5.44 21.42 13.87
CA ARG A 132 5.49 20.13 14.55
C ARG A 132 4.42 19.98 15.62
N ASN A 133 3.66 18.89 15.53
CA ASN A 133 2.69 18.45 16.51
C ASN A 133 3.03 17.05 17.02
N GLU A 134 2.54 16.74 18.22
CA GLU A 134 2.66 15.45 18.88
C GLU A 134 1.36 15.11 19.60
N LEU A 135 0.78 13.97 19.28
CA LEU A 135 -0.45 13.45 19.89
C LEU A 135 -0.17 12.08 20.47
N VAL A 136 -0.61 11.85 21.70
CA VAL A 136 -0.54 10.53 22.34
C VAL A 136 -1.95 10.00 22.48
N ILE A 137 -2.22 8.84 21.87
CA ILE A 137 -3.53 8.19 21.89
C ILE A 137 -3.38 6.83 22.53
N GLN A 138 -4.07 6.61 23.65
CA GLN A 138 -4.22 5.28 24.26
C GLN A 138 -5.53 4.68 23.80
N PHE A 139 -5.50 3.43 23.37
CA PHE A 139 -6.67 2.79 22.77
C PHE A 139 -6.66 1.27 22.95
N LYS A 140 -7.83 0.67 22.76
CA LYS A 140 -7.94 -0.76 22.47
C LYS A 140 -7.78 -0.95 20.98
N ALA A 141 -6.81 -1.75 20.56
CA ALA A 141 -6.60 -2.05 19.14
C ALA A 141 -7.81 -2.79 18.57
N GLY A 142 -8.19 -2.43 17.35
CA GLY A 142 -9.22 -3.17 16.62
C GLY A 142 -8.68 -4.52 16.12
N GLU A 143 -9.56 -5.49 16.00
CA GLU A 143 -9.17 -6.86 15.65
C GLU A 143 -9.67 -7.31 14.26
N SER A 144 -10.42 -6.49 13.53
CA SER A 144 -11.01 -6.89 12.25
C SER A 144 -9.99 -7.15 11.14
N SER A 145 -8.78 -6.60 11.28
CA SER A 145 -7.63 -6.83 10.38
C SER A 145 -6.47 -7.56 11.05
N LEU A 146 -6.72 -8.12 12.22
CA LEU A 146 -5.82 -9.04 12.91
C LEU A 146 -6.30 -10.47 12.71
N ASN A 147 -5.46 -11.28 12.09
CA ASN A 147 -5.70 -12.71 12.01
C ASN A 147 -5.15 -13.36 13.28
N ARG A 148 -6.01 -13.52 14.29
CA ARG A 148 -5.62 -13.97 15.63
C ARG A 148 -6.14 -15.38 15.93
N SER A 149 -5.22 -16.26 16.30
CA SER A 149 -5.49 -17.59 16.86
C SER A 149 -4.94 -17.69 18.30
N ASP A 150 -5.06 -18.85 18.93
CA ASP A 150 -4.58 -19.06 20.31
C ASP A 150 -3.06 -18.94 20.47
N ASP A 151 -2.31 -19.10 19.38
CA ASP A 151 -0.84 -19.18 19.43
C ASP A 151 -0.15 -18.38 18.29
N MET A 152 -0.89 -17.56 17.58
CA MET A 152 -0.39 -16.70 16.50
C MET A 152 -1.32 -15.52 16.25
N LEU A 153 -0.71 -14.40 15.87
CA LEU A 153 -1.40 -13.21 15.36
C LEU A 153 -0.56 -12.57 14.26
N TYR A 154 -1.21 -12.11 13.19
CA TYR A 154 -0.59 -11.26 12.18
C TYR A 154 -1.54 -10.17 11.68
N THR A 155 -0.97 -9.05 11.28
CA THR A 155 -1.70 -7.93 10.66
C THR A 155 -1.88 -8.17 9.17
N LEU A 156 -3.00 -7.68 8.59
CA LEU A 156 -3.20 -7.63 7.15
C LEU A 156 -4.04 -6.39 6.83
N LEU A 157 -3.36 -5.29 6.52
CA LEU A 157 -3.92 -3.94 6.51
C LEU A 157 -4.27 -3.40 5.13
N VAL A 158 -3.98 -4.15 4.07
CA VAL A 158 -4.35 -3.81 2.69
C VAL A 158 -5.87 -3.96 2.48
N PRO A 159 -6.55 -3.07 1.76
CA PRO A 159 -6.05 -1.83 1.13
C PRO A 159 -6.08 -0.59 2.06
N ASP A 160 -7.05 -0.49 3.00
CA ASP A 160 -7.37 0.68 3.82
C ASP A 160 -7.75 0.29 5.26
N ARG A 161 -7.07 -0.73 5.80
CA ARG A 161 -7.45 -1.38 7.06
C ARG A 161 -6.54 -1.01 8.24
N CYS A 162 -5.55 -0.13 8.07
CA CYS A 162 -4.75 0.30 9.21
C CYS A 162 -5.62 1.01 10.27
N ARG A 163 -6.61 1.77 9.82
CA ARG A 163 -7.61 2.43 10.67
C ARG A 163 -8.49 1.46 11.48
N THR A 164 -8.55 0.17 11.10
CA THR A 164 -9.24 -0.86 11.90
C THR A 164 -8.35 -1.46 12.98
N LEU A 165 -7.05 -1.11 12.99
CA LEU A 165 -6.09 -1.54 14.00
C LEU A 165 -5.76 -0.41 14.96
N MET A 166 -5.48 0.78 14.44
CA MET A 166 -4.99 1.92 15.21
C MET A 166 -5.43 3.26 14.61
N PRO A 167 -5.49 4.35 15.42
CA PRO A 167 -5.66 5.70 14.91
C PRO A 167 -4.49 6.10 14.00
N CYS A 168 -4.78 6.51 12.75
CA CYS A 168 -3.76 6.88 11.77
C CYS A 168 -4.32 7.80 10.66
N PHE A 169 -3.44 8.27 9.77
CA PHE A 169 -3.81 8.84 8.48
C PHE A 169 -3.79 7.71 7.45
N ASP A 170 -4.92 7.05 7.23
CA ASP A 170 -4.98 5.81 6.45
C ASP A 170 -5.13 6.06 4.95
N GLN A 171 -4.09 6.62 4.35
CA GLN A 171 -4.01 6.84 2.91
C GLN A 171 -2.60 6.57 2.38
N PRO A 172 -2.45 6.09 1.14
CA PRO A 172 -1.15 5.60 0.65
C PRO A 172 -0.09 6.70 0.46
N ASP A 173 -0.50 7.94 0.21
CA ASP A 173 0.41 9.04 -0.10
C ASP A 173 0.85 9.87 1.14
N ILE A 174 0.38 9.52 2.32
CA ILE A 174 0.98 9.95 3.60
C ILE A 174 1.86 8.82 4.12
N LYS A 175 3.04 8.66 3.51
CA LYS A 175 4.04 7.72 4.02
C LYS A 175 4.55 8.16 5.38
N ALA A 176 4.67 7.22 6.30
CA ALA A 176 5.10 7.44 7.66
C ALA A 176 6.27 6.52 8.04
N ARG A 177 7.01 6.91 9.07
CA ARG A 177 7.98 6.04 9.76
C ARG A 177 7.28 5.37 10.92
N PHE A 178 7.59 4.10 11.17
CA PHE A 178 7.00 3.33 12.25
C PHE A 178 8.11 2.86 13.21
N LYS A 179 7.99 3.23 14.47
CA LYS A 179 8.82 2.72 15.55
C LYS A 179 7.95 1.85 16.45
N LEU A 180 8.13 0.54 16.39
CA LEU A 180 7.25 -0.43 17.02
C LEU A 180 7.87 -1.02 18.29
N THR A 181 7.05 -1.13 19.34
CA THR A 181 7.34 -1.91 20.54
C THR A 181 6.22 -2.92 20.75
N LEU A 182 6.56 -4.20 20.88
CA LEU A 182 5.62 -5.30 21.13
C LEU A 182 5.90 -5.95 22.46
N LYS A 183 4.88 -5.99 23.32
CA LYS A 183 4.85 -6.88 24.49
C LYS A 183 4.08 -8.14 24.12
N VAL A 184 4.73 -9.30 24.14
CA VAL A 184 4.16 -10.57 23.69
C VAL A 184 4.41 -11.69 24.72
N PRO A 185 3.63 -12.77 24.76
CA PRO A 185 3.88 -13.92 25.61
C PRO A 185 5.32 -14.46 25.49
N SER A 186 5.93 -14.88 26.57
CA SER A 186 7.37 -15.25 26.63
C SER A 186 7.77 -16.34 25.63
N ARG A 187 6.85 -17.24 25.25
CA ARG A 187 7.09 -18.32 24.29
C ARG A 187 6.91 -17.91 22.82
N TRP A 188 6.45 -16.69 22.56
CA TRP A 188 6.20 -16.20 21.21
C TRP A 188 7.42 -15.48 20.65
N ARG A 189 7.57 -15.53 19.33
CA ARG A 189 8.50 -14.69 18.56
C ARG A 189 7.73 -13.56 17.91
N ALA A 190 8.43 -12.49 17.60
CA ALA A 190 7.89 -11.37 16.85
C ALA A 190 8.76 -11.09 15.64
N VAL A 191 8.13 -10.67 14.54
CA VAL A 191 8.75 -10.13 13.33
C VAL A 191 7.90 -8.96 12.87
N ALA A 192 8.55 -7.91 12.35
CA ALA A 192 7.90 -6.69 11.87
C ALA A 192 8.69 -6.10 10.69
N ASN A 193 8.29 -4.90 10.22
CA ASN A 193 8.96 -4.21 9.12
C ASN A 193 10.43 -3.86 9.40
N GLY A 194 10.83 -3.69 10.66
CA GLY A 194 12.22 -3.44 11.07
C GLY A 194 12.86 -4.63 11.78
N GLU A 195 14.16 -4.56 12.02
CA GLU A 195 14.85 -5.52 12.88
C GLU A 195 14.55 -5.26 14.37
N PRO A 196 14.50 -6.32 15.21
CA PRO A 196 14.45 -6.12 16.64
C PRO A 196 15.82 -5.65 17.16
N VAL A 197 15.90 -4.37 17.55
CA VAL A 197 17.14 -3.77 18.10
C VAL A 197 17.33 -4.09 19.58
N ARG A 198 16.26 -4.44 20.29
CA ARG A 198 16.28 -4.82 21.68
C ARG A 198 15.21 -5.86 21.97
N THR A 199 15.59 -6.89 22.72
CA THR A 199 14.63 -7.88 23.25
C THR A 199 14.89 -8.08 24.73
N GLU A 200 13.89 -7.75 25.55
CA GLU A 200 13.93 -7.98 26.99
C GLU A 200 13.07 -9.19 27.34
N TYR A 201 13.57 -10.01 28.26
CA TYR A 201 12.94 -11.26 28.66
C TYR A 201 12.43 -11.15 30.10
N PHE A 202 11.14 -11.42 30.26
CA PHE A 202 10.47 -11.52 31.56
C PHE A 202 9.87 -12.91 31.71
N ASN A 203 9.42 -13.27 32.94
CA ASN A 203 8.87 -14.60 33.16
C ASN A 203 7.73 -14.96 32.22
N ASP A 204 6.74 -14.07 32.08
CA ASP A 204 5.52 -14.34 31.37
C ASP A 204 5.45 -13.67 29.97
N TYR A 205 6.32 -12.70 29.70
CA TYR A 205 6.33 -11.97 28.45
C TYR A 205 7.74 -11.60 27.98
N LYS A 206 7.83 -11.17 26.70
CA LYS A 206 8.98 -10.51 26.10
C LYS A 206 8.58 -9.14 25.62
N LEU A 207 9.51 -8.22 25.65
CA LEU A 207 9.38 -6.89 25.04
C LEU A 207 10.36 -6.82 23.88
N TYR A 208 9.81 -6.60 22.66
CA TYR A 208 10.59 -6.37 21.46
C TYR A 208 10.53 -4.89 21.11
N GLU A 209 11.68 -4.23 20.94
CA GLU A 209 11.78 -2.91 20.32
C GLU A 209 12.37 -3.08 18.92
N PHE A 210 11.67 -2.58 17.92
CA PHE A 210 12.08 -2.63 16.52
C PHE A 210 12.72 -1.32 16.08
N GLU A 211 13.63 -1.40 15.11
CA GLU A 211 14.19 -0.24 14.44
C GLU A 211 13.09 0.56 13.75
N GLU A 212 13.28 1.89 13.67
CA GLU A 212 12.36 2.75 12.94
C GLU A 212 12.45 2.48 11.44
N THR A 213 11.30 2.25 10.79
CA THR A 213 11.25 1.90 9.38
C THR A 213 11.67 3.07 8.47
N LYS A 214 12.05 2.75 7.23
CA LYS A 214 11.97 3.72 6.13
C LYS A 214 10.50 4.18 5.95
N PRO A 215 10.25 5.29 5.24
CA PRO A 215 8.87 5.74 5.00
C PRO A 215 8.03 4.69 4.27
N LEU A 216 6.92 4.26 4.89
CA LEU A 216 5.96 3.28 4.37
C LEU A 216 4.56 3.86 4.35
N SER A 217 3.73 3.43 3.41
CA SER A 217 2.29 3.64 3.47
C SER A 217 1.68 2.77 4.59
N THR A 218 0.58 3.21 5.19
CA THR A 218 -0.05 2.54 6.33
C THR A 218 -0.43 1.10 6.05
N TYR A 219 -0.88 0.77 4.82
CA TYR A 219 -1.26 -0.60 4.45
C TYR A 219 -0.08 -1.59 4.44
N LEU A 220 1.16 -1.08 4.41
CA LEU A 220 2.40 -1.88 4.46
C LEU A 220 2.94 -2.06 5.88
N PHE A 221 2.37 -1.38 6.87
CA PHE A 221 2.74 -1.61 8.26
C PHE A 221 2.35 -3.02 8.68
N ALA A 222 3.31 -3.79 9.19
CA ALA A 222 3.09 -5.18 9.52
C ALA A 222 3.86 -5.64 10.75
N PHE A 223 3.23 -6.51 11.49
CA PHE A 223 3.89 -7.37 12.47
C PHE A 223 3.19 -8.73 12.57
N THR A 224 3.97 -9.73 12.87
CA THR A 224 3.50 -11.08 13.17
C THR A 224 4.11 -11.54 14.49
N VAL A 225 3.31 -12.13 15.33
CA VAL A 225 3.73 -12.69 16.60
C VAL A 225 3.14 -14.09 16.80
N GLY A 226 3.85 -14.97 17.46
CA GLY A 226 3.36 -16.32 17.73
C GLY A 226 4.44 -17.35 17.98
N ARG A 227 4.02 -18.62 18.01
CA ARG A 227 4.91 -19.78 18.13
C ARG A 227 5.52 -20.15 16.79
N PHE A 228 6.42 -19.29 16.30
CA PHE A 228 7.18 -19.52 15.08
C PHE A 228 8.55 -20.14 15.38
N SER A 229 8.98 -21.06 14.52
CA SER A 229 10.38 -21.42 14.34
C SER A 229 11.06 -20.37 13.49
N TYR A 230 12.33 -20.09 13.74
CA TYR A 230 13.13 -19.15 12.98
C TYR A 230 14.42 -19.81 12.53
N LEU A 231 14.70 -19.70 11.25
CA LEU A 231 15.95 -20.09 10.62
C LEU A 231 16.42 -18.96 9.73
N GLU A 232 17.73 -18.82 9.60
CA GLU A 232 18.31 -17.85 8.66
C GLU A 232 19.34 -18.52 7.75
N ARG A 233 19.56 -17.91 6.58
CA ARG A 233 20.54 -18.35 5.60
C ARG A 233 21.30 -17.17 5.05
N TYR A 234 22.61 -17.31 4.97
CA TYR A 234 23.45 -16.34 4.27
C TYR A 234 23.63 -16.77 2.83
N VAL A 235 23.06 -16.00 1.90
CA VAL A 235 23.08 -16.29 0.46
C VAL A 235 23.21 -14.98 -0.31
N GLY A 236 24.06 -14.95 -1.35
CA GLY A 236 24.22 -13.77 -2.19
C GLY A 236 24.70 -12.52 -1.44
N GLY A 237 25.50 -12.71 -0.38
CA GLY A 237 26.01 -11.58 0.41
C GLY A 237 25.04 -10.98 1.42
N ARG A 238 23.89 -11.62 1.67
CA ARG A 238 22.85 -11.13 2.58
C ARG A 238 22.24 -12.22 3.46
N TRP A 239 21.75 -11.86 4.61
CA TRP A 239 20.99 -12.74 5.49
C TRP A 239 19.51 -12.72 5.08
N ILE A 240 18.90 -13.91 4.96
CA ILE A 240 17.47 -14.11 4.73
C ILE A 240 16.91 -14.86 5.94
N GLY A 241 16.05 -14.19 6.70
CA GLY A 241 15.32 -14.78 7.83
C GLY A 241 14.08 -15.51 7.32
N ILE A 242 13.76 -16.66 7.93
CA ILE A 242 12.59 -17.46 7.56
C ILE A 242 11.86 -17.87 8.84
N TYR A 243 10.67 -17.29 9.03
CA TYR A 243 9.74 -17.62 10.12
C TYR A 243 8.70 -18.60 9.60
N HIS A 244 8.53 -19.73 10.31
CA HIS A 244 7.58 -20.77 9.88
C HIS A 244 6.97 -21.53 11.05
N ARG A 245 5.89 -22.26 10.76
CA ARG A 245 5.24 -23.19 11.68
C ARG A 245 5.21 -24.62 11.12
N GLU A 246 5.91 -24.89 10.01
CA GLU A 246 6.07 -26.23 9.46
C GLU A 246 6.81 -27.12 10.47
N THR A 247 6.31 -28.34 10.65
CA THR A 247 6.86 -29.34 11.58
C THR A 247 7.49 -30.54 10.88
N ASP A 248 7.18 -30.75 9.59
CA ASP A 248 7.81 -31.79 8.80
C ASP A 248 9.26 -31.43 8.49
N THR A 249 10.18 -32.10 9.18
CA THR A 249 11.63 -31.87 9.02
C THR A 249 12.11 -32.13 7.59
N SER A 250 11.46 -33.05 6.83
CA SER A 250 11.81 -33.32 5.45
C SER A 250 11.49 -32.12 4.55
N LYS A 251 10.29 -31.54 4.71
CA LYS A 251 9.88 -30.32 3.99
C LYS A 251 10.76 -29.12 4.38
N ILE A 252 11.03 -28.95 5.67
CA ILE A 252 11.90 -27.87 6.17
C ILE A 252 13.28 -27.95 5.50
N ASN A 253 13.92 -29.12 5.56
CA ASN A 253 15.27 -29.32 5.01
C ASN A 253 15.31 -29.17 3.48
N ALA A 254 14.25 -29.57 2.78
CA ALA A 254 14.15 -29.42 1.34
C ALA A 254 13.89 -27.96 0.92
N SER A 255 13.03 -27.24 1.64
CA SER A 255 12.50 -25.94 1.21
C SER A 255 13.36 -24.76 1.66
N ILE A 256 13.83 -24.72 2.91
CA ILE A 256 14.55 -23.54 3.47
C ILE A 256 15.75 -23.09 2.60
N PRO A 257 16.67 -23.98 2.16
CA PRO A 257 17.79 -23.53 1.33
C PRO A 257 17.36 -23.02 -0.05
N VAL A 258 16.24 -23.54 -0.56
CA VAL A 258 15.73 -23.16 -1.88
C VAL A 258 15.04 -21.81 -1.79
N ILE A 259 14.16 -21.61 -0.81
CA ILE A 259 13.49 -20.32 -0.54
C ILE A 259 14.56 -19.20 -0.43
N ALA A 260 15.60 -19.41 0.37
CA ALA A 260 16.65 -18.40 0.55
C ALA A 260 17.37 -18.07 -0.76
N ARG A 261 17.64 -19.07 -1.61
CA ARG A 261 18.26 -18.86 -2.93
C ARG A 261 17.33 -18.13 -3.89
N GLU A 262 16.04 -18.48 -3.92
CA GLU A 262 15.04 -17.83 -4.78
C GLU A 262 14.86 -16.36 -4.40
N VAL A 263 14.76 -16.04 -3.11
CA VAL A 263 14.72 -14.66 -2.62
C VAL A 263 15.99 -13.90 -3.00
N SER A 264 17.18 -14.48 -2.74
CA SER A 264 18.45 -13.84 -3.10
C SER A 264 18.55 -13.58 -4.59
N HIS A 265 18.16 -14.54 -5.43
CA HIS A 265 18.17 -14.39 -6.90
C HIS A 265 17.24 -13.28 -7.35
N ALA A 266 16.00 -13.22 -6.82
CA ALA A 266 15.04 -12.18 -7.16
C ALA A 266 15.55 -10.79 -6.75
N LEU A 267 16.15 -10.65 -5.56
CA LEU A 267 16.76 -9.42 -5.09
C LEU A 267 17.92 -8.98 -6.00
N ASP A 268 18.85 -9.89 -6.32
CA ASP A 268 20.00 -9.60 -7.18
C ASP A 268 19.55 -9.17 -8.59
N TRP A 269 18.54 -9.84 -9.13
CA TRP A 269 17.98 -9.49 -10.44
C TRP A 269 17.35 -8.09 -10.43
N MET A 270 16.53 -7.80 -9.41
CA MET A 270 15.87 -6.50 -9.25
C MET A 270 16.88 -5.37 -9.05
N GLU A 271 17.90 -5.57 -8.22
CA GLU A 271 18.98 -4.60 -8.03
C GLU A 271 19.71 -4.31 -9.34
N HIS A 272 19.98 -5.34 -10.15
CA HIS A 272 20.61 -5.18 -11.46
C HIS A 272 19.70 -4.44 -12.45
N TYR A 273 18.43 -4.84 -12.54
CA TYR A 273 17.47 -4.24 -13.48
C TYR A 273 17.19 -2.78 -13.17
N THR A 274 16.98 -2.44 -11.89
CA THR A 274 16.63 -1.09 -11.44
C THR A 274 17.85 -0.18 -11.24
N GLY A 275 19.02 -0.76 -11.03
CA GLY A 275 20.23 -0.04 -10.61
C GLY A 275 20.09 0.61 -9.22
N ILE A 276 19.22 0.05 -8.38
CA ILE A 276 18.96 0.49 -7.01
C ILE A 276 19.05 -0.74 -6.11
N ARG A 277 19.90 -0.69 -5.07
CA ARG A 277 19.99 -1.76 -4.08
C ARG A 277 18.63 -1.95 -3.37
N TYR A 278 18.43 -3.10 -2.77
CA TYR A 278 17.28 -3.38 -1.94
C TYR A 278 17.02 -2.20 -0.98
N PRO A 279 15.84 -1.55 -1.06
CA PRO A 279 15.64 -0.25 -0.42
C PRO A 279 15.29 -0.32 1.07
N PHE A 280 15.20 -1.50 1.65
CA PHE A 280 14.86 -1.71 3.06
C PHE A 280 16.00 -2.43 3.79
N ASP A 281 15.92 -2.49 5.12
CA ASP A 281 17.05 -2.93 5.94
C ASP A 281 17.14 -4.46 6.01
N VAL A 282 16.01 -5.16 6.06
CA VAL A 282 15.94 -6.63 6.20
C VAL A 282 14.92 -7.25 5.27
N TYR A 283 15.14 -8.52 4.94
CA TYR A 283 14.17 -9.34 4.21
C TYR A 283 13.89 -10.62 5.00
N ASN A 284 12.70 -10.71 5.61
CA ASN A 284 12.24 -11.91 6.28
C ASN A 284 11.08 -12.52 5.53
N VAL A 285 11.14 -13.80 5.28
CA VAL A 285 10.03 -14.64 4.82
C VAL A 285 9.22 -15.07 6.02
N VAL A 286 7.94 -14.77 6.03
CA VAL A 286 7.01 -15.20 7.08
C VAL A 286 6.00 -16.15 6.46
N ALA A 287 6.21 -17.44 6.63
CA ALA A 287 5.33 -18.47 6.10
C ALA A 287 4.14 -18.70 7.05
N ILE A 288 2.99 -18.15 6.67
CA ILE A 288 1.76 -18.16 7.46
C ILE A 288 0.90 -19.36 7.05
N PRO A 289 0.49 -20.22 7.99
CA PRO A 289 -0.50 -21.26 7.73
C PRO A 289 -1.81 -20.64 7.22
N ASP A 290 -2.41 -21.27 6.21
CA ASP A 290 -3.71 -20.89 5.65
C ASP A 290 -3.84 -19.40 5.25
N PHE A 291 -2.71 -18.77 4.86
CA PHE A 291 -2.71 -17.39 4.40
C PHE A 291 -3.65 -17.23 3.20
N GLN A 292 -4.54 -16.25 3.26
CA GLN A 292 -5.60 -16.08 2.26
C GLN A 292 -5.08 -15.70 0.85
N TYR A 293 -3.90 -15.06 0.77
CA TYR A 293 -3.24 -14.69 -0.50
C TYR A 293 -2.08 -15.64 -0.82
N GLY A 294 -1.45 -15.47 -1.98
CA GLY A 294 -0.18 -16.12 -2.31
C GLY A 294 0.97 -15.55 -1.49
N GLY A 295 1.06 -14.23 -1.48
CA GLY A 295 1.99 -13.42 -0.72
C GLY A 295 1.41 -12.08 -0.32
N MET A 296 2.20 -11.29 0.40
CA MET A 296 1.95 -9.89 0.72
C MET A 296 3.29 -9.19 1.00
N GLU A 297 3.51 -8.11 0.32
CA GLU A 297 4.78 -7.42 0.12
C GLU A 297 5.27 -6.57 1.30
N HIS A 298 4.90 -6.83 2.53
CA HIS A 298 5.33 -6.00 3.67
C HIS A 298 6.86 -5.92 3.76
N PRO A 299 7.49 -4.74 3.61
CA PRO A 299 8.95 -4.61 3.74
C PRO A 299 9.44 -5.14 5.09
N GLY A 300 10.50 -5.95 5.07
CA GLY A 300 11.06 -6.55 6.27
C GLY A 300 10.33 -7.77 6.83
N ALA A 301 9.06 -7.97 6.46
CA ALA A 301 8.23 -9.09 6.94
C ALA A 301 7.28 -9.56 5.82
N VAL A 302 7.84 -10.12 4.74
CA VAL A 302 7.06 -10.54 3.56
C VAL A 302 6.29 -11.80 3.90
N TYR A 303 4.94 -11.73 3.78
CA TYR A 303 4.09 -12.87 4.10
C TYR A 303 3.92 -13.77 2.88
N TYR A 304 3.90 -15.06 3.15
CA TYR A 304 3.68 -16.09 2.14
C TYR A 304 2.77 -17.19 2.69
N ARG A 305 1.99 -17.80 1.83
CA ARG A 305 1.24 -19.01 2.19
C ARG A 305 2.20 -20.16 2.46
N ALA A 306 2.16 -20.73 3.67
CA ALA A 306 3.08 -21.77 4.09
C ALA A 306 3.07 -22.99 3.16
N SER A 307 1.91 -23.43 2.67
CA SER A 307 1.79 -24.58 1.75
C SER A 307 2.45 -24.32 0.38
N THR A 308 2.63 -23.08 -0.03
CA THR A 308 3.38 -22.73 -1.24
C THR A 308 4.89 -22.72 -0.97
N MET A 309 5.31 -22.34 0.24
CA MET A 309 6.73 -22.27 0.59
C MET A 309 7.33 -23.64 0.90
N PHE A 310 6.62 -24.47 1.67
CA PHE A 310 7.12 -25.76 2.14
C PHE A 310 6.56 -26.90 1.27
N LEU A 311 7.32 -27.24 0.23
CA LEU A 311 6.95 -28.28 -0.75
C LEU A 311 7.53 -29.64 -0.35
N ASP A 312 6.82 -30.70 -0.75
CA ASP A 312 7.33 -32.05 -0.67
C ASP A 312 8.51 -32.25 -1.64
N ARG A 313 9.39 -33.21 -1.33
CA ARG A 313 10.54 -33.54 -2.20
C ARG A 313 10.13 -33.96 -3.61
N ASN A 314 8.95 -34.52 -3.76
CA ASN A 314 8.39 -35.01 -5.02
C ASN A 314 7.42 -34.00 -5.66
N ALA A 315 7.46 -32.74 -5.24
CA ALA A 315 6.67 -31.69 -5.85
C ALA A 315 7.01 -31.59 -7.35
N ASP A 316 6.03 -31.34 -8.19
CA ASP A 316 6.22 -31.17 -9.63
C ASP A 316 6.78 -29.79 -9.98
N LEU A 317 7.15 -29.66 -11.26
CA LEU A 317 7.70 -28.39 -11.78
C LEU A 317 6.72 -27.22 -11.59
N THR A 318 5.41 -27.48 -11.71
CA THR A 318 4.37 -26.45 -11.54
C THR A 318 4.38 -25.87 -10.12
N ALA A 319 4.50 -26.73 -9.11
CA ALA A 319 4.59 -26.30 -7.71
C ALA A 319 5.88 -25.51 -7.44
N TRP A 320 7.01 -25.94 -8.00
CA TRP A 320 8.28 -25.22 -7.89
C TRP A 320 8.20 -23.84 -8.54
N MET A 321 7.70 -23.77 -9.77
CA MET A 321 7.51 -22.51 -10.49
C MET A 321 6.58 -21.57 -9.75
N LYS A 322 5.45 -22.08 -9.21
CA LYS A 322 4.51 -21.26 -8.44
C LYS A 322 5.16 -20.63 -7.21
N ARG A 323 6.02 -21.36 -6.48
CA ARG A 323 6.76 -20.80 -5.35
C ARG A 323 7.73 -19.72 -5.80
N SER A 324 8.54 -19.99 -6.82
CA SER A 324 9.51 -19.04 -7.34
C SER A 324 8.84 -17.78 -7.88
N ASP A 325 7.70 -17.93 -8.55
CA ASP A 325 6.92 -16.84 -9.11
C ASP A 325 6.39 -15.91 -8.02
N VAL A 326 5.74 -16.45 -6.98
CA VAL A 326 5.23 -15.63 -5.88
C VAL A 326 6.38 -14.95 -5.11
N ILE A 327 7.53 -15.62 -4.93
CA ILE A 327 8.71 -14.98 -4.30
C ILE A 327 9.22 -13.84 -5.18
N ALA A 328 9.33 -14.02 -6.49
CA ALA A 328 9.76 -12.99 -7.42
C ALA A 328 8.78 -11.80 -7.45
N HIS A 329 7.47 -12.08 -7.43
CA HIS A 329 6.41 -11.08 -7.40
C HIS A 329 6.49 -10.21 -6.13
N GLU A 330 6.49 -10.81 -4.94
CA GLU A 330 6.58 -10.07 -3.68
C GLU A 330 7.93 -9.33 -3.53
N THR A 331 9.00 -9.88 -4.09
CA THR A 331 10.29 -9.19 -4.11
C THR A 331 10.28 -7.97 -5.02
N ALA A 332 9.62 -8.04 -6.17
CA ALA A 332 9.51 -6.90 -7.10
C ALA A 332 8.72 -5.74 -6.52
N HIS A 333 7.72 -6.01 -5.68
CA HIS A 333 6.97 -4.99 -4.96
C HIS A 333 7.85 -4.09 -4.09
N MET A 334 9.00 -4.57 -3.60
CA MET A 334 9.92 -3.76 -2.79
C MET A 334 10.34 -2.48 -3.51
N TRP A 335 10.42 -2.49 -4.84
CA TRP A 335 10.67 -1.30 -5.67
C TRP A 335 9.38 -0.69 -6.21
N PHE A 336 8.44 -1.53 -6.70
CA PHE A 336 7.19 -1.12 -7.34
C PHE A 336 5.99 -1.42 -6.43
N GLY A 337 5.66 -0.50 -5.57
CA GLY A 337 4.63 -0.61 -4.53
C GLY A 337 5.08 -0.05 -3.20
N ASP A 338 6.32 -0.40 -2.77
CA ASP A 338 6.85 -0.04 -1.46
C ASP A 338 7.81 1.16 -1.52
N TYR A 339 8.87 1.06 -2.31
CA TYR A 339 9.83 2.16 -2.49
C TYR A 339 9.15 3.35 -3.19
N VAL A 340 8.48 3.10 -4.30
CA VAL A 340 7.57 4.05 -4.95
C VAL A 340 6.16 3.48 -4.92
N THR A 341 5.25 4.16 -4.23
CA THR A 341 3.86 3.73 -4.04
C THR A 341 2.93 4.62 -4.87
N MET A 342 1.79 4.09 -5.31
CA MET A 342 0.74 4.91 -5.92
C MET A 342 0.29 6.05 -4.98
N ARG A 343 -0.19 7.15 -5.56
CA ARG A 343 -0.77 8.28 -4.77
C ARG A 343 -2.12 7.90 -4.19
N TRP A 344 -2.91 7.16 -4.96
CA TRP A 344 -4.25 6.74 -4.60
C TRP A 344 -4.51 5.33 -5.13
N PHE A 345 -5.44 4.59 -4.53
CA PHE A 345 -5.67 3.19 -4.89
C PHE A 345 -6.29 2.97 -6.27
N ASN A 346 -6.80 4.01 -6.96
CA ASN A 346 -7.17 3.92 -8.37
C ASN A 346 -6.02 3.43 -9.26
N ASP A 347 -4.77 3.70 -8.85
CA ASP A 347 -3.54 3.23 -9.50
C ASP A 347 -2.95 1.96 -8.87
N VAL A 348 -3.71 1.21 -8.05
CA VAL A 348 -3.22 -0.03 -7.44
C VAL A 348 -2.75 -1.06 -8.48
N TRP A 349 -3.39 -1.07 -9.65
CA TRP A 349 -3.01 -1.90 -10.76
C TRP A 349 -1.55 -1.71 -11.19
N LEU A 350 -0.99 -0.52 -11.03
CA LEU A 350 0.38 -0.18 -11.39
C LEU A 350 1.39 -1.03 -10.60
N LYS A 351 1.22 -1.17 -9.28
CA LYS A 351 2.12 -2.00 -8.47
C LYS A 351 1.98 -3.48 -8.83
N GLU A 352 0.76 -3.98 -9.01
CA GLU A 352 0.49 -5.38 -9.35
C GLU A 352 1.05 -5.76 -10.72
N VAL A 353 0.85 -4.88 -11.70
CA VAL A 353 1.36 -5.10 -13.06
C VAL A 353 2.88 -5.11 -13.10
N PHE A 354 3.54 -4.17 -12.42
CA PHE A 354 5.00 -4.17 -12.38
C PHE A 354 5.56 -5.37 -11.61
N ALA A 355 4.94 -5.77 -10.51
CA ALA A 355 5.37 -6.95 -9.77
C ALA A 355 5.27 -8.21 -10.65
N GLY A 356 4.15 -8.43 -11.32
CA GLY A 356 3.98 -9.53 -12.26
C GLY A 356 4.90 -9.45 -13.47
N PHE A 357 5.09 -8.26 -14.04
CA PHE A 357 5.98 -8.04 -15.18
C PHE A 357 7.45 -8.34 -14.84
N MET A 358 7.91 -7.96 -13.64
CA MET A 358 9.27 -8.27 -13.19
C MET A 358 9.41 -9.74 -12.81
N SER A 359 8.39 -10.35 -12.17
CA SER A 359 8.36 -11.77 -11.89
C SER A 359 8.51 -12.59 -13.18
N ASP A 360 7.74 -12.30 -14.22
CA ASP A 360 7.85 -12.95 -15.53
C ASP A 360 9.30 -12.92 -16.10
N LYS A 361 9.98 -11.78 -15.96
CA LYS A 361 11.38 -11.64 -16.43
C LYS A 361 12.35 -12.46 -15.57
N ILE A 362 12.15 -12.47 -14.24
CA ILE A 362 12.93 -13.29 -13.30
C ILE A 362 12.72 -14.78 -13.59
N MET A 363 11.48 -15.20 -13.78
CA MET A 363 11.11 -16.60 -14.07
C MET A 363 11.73 -17.09 -15.39
N THR A 364 11.86 -16.23 -16.39
CA THR A 364 12.52 -16.57 -17.66
C THR A 364 14.00 -16.95 -17.46
N GLN A 365 14.66 -16.39 -16.45
CA GLN A 365 16.04 -16.74 -16.11
C GLN A 365 16.14 -17.98 -15.21
N LEU A 366 15.19 -18.14 -14.29
CA LEU A 366 15.16 -19.29 -13.38
C LEU A 366 14.82 -20.61 -14.08
N TYR A 367 13.96 -20.56 -15.08
CA TYR A 367 13.41 -21.72 -15.79
C TYR A 367 13.53 -21.54 -17.31
N PRO A 368 14.75 -21.47 -17.87
CA PRO A 368 14.95 -21.20 -19.30
C PRO A 368 14.41 -22.30 -20.23
N GLU A 369 14.17 -23.50 -19.72
CA GLU A 369 13.56 -24.62 -20.43
C GLU A 369 12.05 -24.49 -20.66
N VAL A 370 11.39 -23.56 -19.96
CA VAL A 370 9.93 -23.35 -20.05
C VAL A 370 9.60 -22.39 -21.19
N ASN A 371 8.55 -22.70 -21.94
CA ASN A 371 8.03 -21.75 -22.92
C ASN A 371 7.22 -20.63 -22.23
N HIS A 372 7.91 -19.62 -21.73
CA HIS A 372 7.32 -18.50 -21.00
C HIS A 372 6.34 -17.67 -21.84
N ARG A 373 6.50 -17.64 -23.18
CA ARG A 373 5.53 -16.96 -24.06
C ARG A 373 4.19 -17.69 -24.08
N LEU A 374 4.23 -19.02 -24.19
CA LEU A 374 3.03 -19.84 -24.12
C LEU A 374 2.38 -19.77 -22.73
N ASN A 375 3.20 -19.87 -21.67
CA ASN A 375 2.72 -19.76 -20.30
C ASN A 375 2.00 -18.43 -20.05
N PHE A 376 2.60 -17.31 -20.48
CA PHE A 376 1.97 -16.00 -20.39
C PHE A 376 0.65 -15.92 -21.19
N PHE A 377 0.62 -16.48 -22.41
CA PHE A 377 -0.57 -16.50 -23.23
C PHE A 377 -1.71 -17.26 -22.53
N LEU A 378 -1.43 -18.46 -22.03
CA LEU A 378 -2.43 -19.30 -21.35
C LEU A 378 -2.92 -18.67 -20.04
N ASN A 379 -2.04 -18.00 -19.29
CA ASN A 379 -2.39 -17.45 -18.00
C ASN A 379 -3.12 -16.09 -18.08
N HIS A 380 -2.89 -15.30 -19.13
CA HIS A 380 -3.42 -13.93 -19.18
C HIS A 380 -4.48 -13.68 -20.25
N TYR A 381 -4.31 -14.24 -21.47
CA TYR A 381 -5.20 -13.85 -22.56
C TYR A 381 -6.64 -14.36 -22.40
N GLU A 382 -6.83 -15.61 -21.99
CA GLU A 382 -8.18 -16.15 -21.80
C GLU A 382 -8.95 -15.44 -20.67
N PRO A 383 -8.42 -15.29 -19.44
CA PRO A 383 -9.12 -14.55 -18.39
C PRO A 383 -9.40 -13.08 -18.76
N ALA A 384 -8.41 -12.40 -19.36
CA ALA A 384 -8.57 -11.02 -19.81
C ALA A 384 -9.72 -10.87 -20.82
N LEU A 385 -9.72 -11.69 -21.87
CA LEU A 385 -10.74 -11.64 -22.93
C LEU A 385 -12.12 -12.05 -22.42
N ARG A 386 -12.17 -13.03 -21.51
CA ARG A 386 -13.43 -13.47 -20.90
C ARG A 386 -14.15 -12.33 -20.20
N THR A 387 -13.43 -11.49 -19.46
CA THR A 387 -13.99 -10.33 -18.76
C THR A 387 -14.19 -9.14 -19.70
N ASP A 388 -13.22 -8.84 -20.54
CA ASP A 388 -13.20 -7.63 -21.39
C ASP A 388 -14.29 -7.63 -22.49
N ARG A 389 -14.80 -8.81 -22.88
CA ARG A 389 -15.90 -9.01 -23.84
C ARG A 389 -17.30 -9.02 -23.21
N THR A 390 -17.43 -8.71 -21.96
CA THR A 390 -18.71 -8.69 -21.24
C THR A 390 -19.15 -7.27 -20.89
N ARG A 391 -20.38 -7.13 -20.40
CA ARG A 391 -20.87 -5.88 -19.83
C ARG A 391 -20.15 -5.48 -18.53
N GLY A 392 -19.38 -6.39 -17.92
CA GLY A 392 -18.53 -6.14 -16.74
C GLY A 392 -17.16 -5.57 -17.10
N THR A 393 -16.88 -5.30 -18.39
CA THR A 393 -15.63 -4.66 -18.77
C THR A 393 -15.52 -3.25 -18.18
N HIS A 394 -14.34 -2.86 -17.80
CA HIS A 394 -14.01 -1.54 -17.28
C HIS A 394 -12.60 -1.13 -17.72
N PRO A 395 -12.23 0.15 -17.63
CA PRO A 395 -10.86 0.60 -17.85
C PRO A 395 -9.87 -0.08 -16.88
N ILE A 396 -8.60 -0.14 -17.24
CA ILE A 396 -7.54 -0.55 -16.31
C ILE A 396 -7.46 0.46 -15.16
N LEU A 397 -7.42 1.75 -15.48
CA LEU A 397 -7.52 2.83 -14.51
C LEU A 397 -8.99 3.06 -14.16
N GLN A 398 -9.38 2.73 -12.95
CA GLN A 398 -10.73 2.89 -12.43
C GLN A 398 -10.83 4.15 -11.56
N GLU A 399 -12.00 4.75 -11.49
CA GLU A 399 -12.27 5.84 -10.53
C GLU A 399 -12.47 5.28 -9.12
N LEU A 400 -12.02 6.03 -8.12
CA LEU A 400 -12.16 5.67 -6.71
C LEU A 400 -12.33 6.95 -5.88
N ASP A 401 -13.53 7.18 -5.39
CA ASP A 401 -13.85 8.37 -4.59
C ASP A 401 -13.59 8.15 -3.09
N ASN A 402 -13.60 6.91 -2.63
CA ASN A 402 -13.38 6.57 -1.22
C ASN A 402 -12.61 5.26 -1.07
N LEU A 403 -11.60 5.23 -0.19
CA LEU A 403 -10.77 4.04 0.03
C LEU A 403 -11.54 2.82 0.56
N LYS A 404 -12.69 3.02 1.22
CA LYS A 404 -13.53 1.89 1.65
C LYS A 404 -13.96 0.97 0.51
N ASP A 405 -13.97 1.49 -0.73
CA ASP A 405 -14.34 0.76 -1.94
C ASP A 405 -13.13 0.19 -2.70
N ALA A 406 -11.89 0.46 -2.24
CA ALA A 406 -10.65 0.05 -2.91
C ALA A 406 -10.54 -1.48 -3.13
N GLY A 407 -11.16 -2.28 -2.27
CA GLY A 407 -11.23 -3.73 -2.43
C GLY A 407 -11.97 -4.20 -3.69
N THR A 408 -12.82 -3.35 -4.29
CA THR A 408 -13.58 -3.68 -5.50
C THR A 408 -12.77 -3.54 -6.79
N LEU A 409 -11.62 -2.88 -6.72
CA LEU A 409 -10.78 -2.62 -7.91
C LEU A 409 -10.08 -3.87 -8.43
N TYR A 410 -9.83 -4.85 -7.57
CA TYR A 410 -9.09 -6.07 -7.93
C TYR A 410 -9.93 -7.01 -8.81
N GLY A 411 -9.32 -7.55 -9.87
CA GLY A 411 -10.00 -8.48 -10.78
C GLY A 411 -9.20 -8.80 -12.03
N ASP A 412 -9.81 -9.55 -12.97
CA ASP A 412 -9.16 -10.05 -14.17
C ASP A 412 -8.55 -8.94 -15.05
N ILE A 413 -9.15 -7.74 -15.05
CA ILE A 413 -8.61 -6.61 -15.83
C ILE A 413 -7.24 -6.18 -15.28
N ILE A 414 -7.10 -6.09 -13.95
CA ILE A 414 -5.83 -5.72 -13.32
C ILE A 414 -4.80 -6.85 -13.43
N TYR A 415 -5.19 -8.09 -13.13
CA TYR A 415 -4.24 -9.21 -13.06
C TYR A 415 -3.95 -9.87 -14.40
N HIS A 416 -4.78 -9.67 -15.44
CA HIS A 416 -4.61 -10.34 -16.71
C HIS A 416 -4.55 -9.39 -17.92
N LYS A 417 -5.48 -8.43 -18.08
CA LYS A 417 -5.40 -7.46 -19.18
C LYS A 417 -4.24 -6.49 -19.03
N ALA A 418 -4.05 -5.91 -17.87
CA ALA A 418 -3.01 -4.91 -17.66
C ALA A 418 -1.57 -5.45 -17.90
N PRO A 419 -1.19 -6.69 -17.55
CA PRO A 419 0.08 -7.30 -17.96
C PRO A 419 0.24 -7.42 -19.48
N ILE A 420 -0.83 -7.74 -20.22
CA ILE A 420 -0.78 -7.77 -21.69
C ILE A 420 -0.47 -6.36 -22.22
N VAL A 421 -1.18 -5.36 -21.71
CA VAL A 421 -1.01 -3.95 -22.11
C VAL A 421 0.40 -3.45 -21.76
N MET A 422 0.96 -3.84 -20.60
CA MET A 422 2.33 -3.50 -20.23
C MET A 422 3.37 -4.11 -21.20
N ARG A 423 3.18 -5.34 -21.63
CA ARG A 423 4.04 -5.93 -22.68
C ARG A 423 3.91 -5.23 -24.04
N MET A 424 2.72 -4.71 -24.36
CA MET A 424 2.53 -3.89 -25.55
C MET A 424 3.29 -2.57 -25.42
N LEU A 425 3.24 -1.90 -24.29
CA LEU A 425 4.03 -0.70 -24.02
C LEU A 425 5.54 -0.95 -24.16
N GLU A 426 6.03 -2.06 -23.60
CA GLU A 426 7.44 -2.44 -23.74
C GLU A 426 7.86 -2.61 -25.21
N ARG A 427 7.00 -3.22 -26.04
CA ARG A 427 7.25 -3.36 -27.47
C ARG A 427 7.24 -2.03 -28.21
N GLU A 428 6.30 -1.14 -27.83
CA GLU A 428 6.16 0.19 -28.45
C GLU A 428 7.40 1.06 -28.23
N ILE A 429 7.91 1.11 -26.99
CA ILE A 429 9.05 1.97 -26.64
C ILE A 429 10.41 1.25 -26.59
N SER A 430 10.44 -0.05 -26.70
CA SER A 430 11.54 -1.00 -26.51
C SER A 430 11.90 -1.29 -25.05
N GLU A 431 12.35 -2.51 -24.80
CA GLU A 431 12.75 -2.99 -23.45
C GLU A 431 13.79 -2.08 -22.79
N ARG A 432 14.83 -1.67 -23.53
CA ARG A 432 15.90 -0.83 -22.98
C ARG A 432 15.41 0.54 -22.57
N ARG A 433 14.52 1.15 -23.35
CA ARG A 433 13.96 2.48 -23.02
C ARG A 433 13.00 2.41 -21.85
N LEU A 434 12.17 1.35 -21.79
CA LEU A 434 11.32 1.10 -20.62
C LEU A 434 12.18 0.95 -19.35
N GLN A 435 13.22 0.13 -19.38
CA GLN A 435 14.13 -0.04 -18.26
C GLN A 435 14.72 1.29 -17.78
N VAL A 436 15.25 2.11 -18.70
CA VAL A 436 15.80 3.43 -18.36
C VAL A 436 14.73 4.35 -17.76
N GLY A 437 13.52 4.33 -18.32
CA GLY A 437 12.39 5.09 -17.79
C GLY A 437 12.03 4.67 -16.35
N LEU A 438 11.93 3.36 -16.10
CA LEU A 438 11.64 2.83 -14.77
C LEU A 438 12.74 3.13 -13.76
N GLN A 439 14.03 3.07 -14.16
CA GLN A 439 15.14 3.50 -13.32
C GLN A 439 15.05 4.98 -12.94
N ARG A 440 14.64 5.86 -13.87
CA ARG A 440 14.42 7.28 -13.59
C ARG A 440 13.21 7.50 -12.70
N TYR A 441 12.13 6.75 -12.93
CA TYR A 441 10.92 6.78 -12.12
C TYR A 441 11.24 6.46 -10.65
N LEU A 442 11.90 5.34 -10.38
CA LEU A 442 12.26 4.91 -9.04
C LEU A 442 13.19 5.89 -8.32
N ARG A 443 14.16 6.52 -9.05
CA ARG A 443 15.04 7.54 -8.45
C ARG A 443 14.32 8.83 -8.14
N ARG A 444 13.39 9.25 -9.01
CA ARG A 444 12.68 10.53 -8.86
C ARG A 444 11.72 10.52 -7.67
N TRP A 445 11.05 9.41 -7.44
CA TRP A 445 10.04 9.28 -6.38
C TRP A 445 10.47 8.34 -5.26
N SER A 446 11.75 8.22 -5.00
CA SER A 446 12.31 7.36 -3.94
C SER A 446 11.65 7.61 -2.58
N TYR A 447 11.16 6.56 -1.94
CA TYR A 447 10.37 6.58 -0.69
C TYR A 447 9.18 7.54 -0.72
N SER A 448 8.62 7.80 -1.90
CA SER A 448 7.53 8.72 -2.13
C SER A 448 6.42 8.06 -2.98
N ASN A 449 5.56 8.87 -3.56
CA ASN A 449 4.40 8.43 -4.30
C ASN A 449 4.40 9.03 -5.70
N ALA A 450 3.92 8.25 -6.67
CA ALA A 450 3.69 8.69 -8.04
C ALA A 450 2.44 8.02 -8.61
N ASP A 451 1.81 8.69 -9.57
CA ASP A 451 0.69 8.16 -10.33
C ASP A 451 1.11 7.67 -11.72
N TRP A 452 0.17 7.05 -12.41
CA TRP A 452 0.40 6.54 -13.75
C TRP A 452 0.71 7.64 -14.77
N ASP A 453 0.02 8.77 -14.72
CA ASP A 453 0.22 9.87 -15.68
C ASP A 453 1.61 10.50 -15.53
N GLU A 454 2.17 10.53 -14.30
CA GLU A 454 3.56 10.95 -14.04
C GLU A 454 4.57 9.99 -14.66
N LEU A 455 4.31 8.68 -14.60
CA LEU A 455 5.14 7.67 -15.27
C LEU A 455 5.10 7.82 -16.79
N ILE A 456 3.91 7.97 -17.40
CA ILE A 456 3.78 8.16 -18.86
C ILE A 456 4.55 9.40 -19.31
N LYS A 457 4.36 10.56 -18.66
CA LYS A 457 5.13 11.78 -18.96
C LYS A 457 6.64 11.57 -18.86
N LEU A 458 7.08 10.78 -17.89
CA LEU A 458 8.49 10.46 -17.74
C LEU A 458 8.99 9.54 -18.88
N LEU A 459 8.19 8.57 -19.29
CA LEU A 459 8.50 7.70 -20.44
C LEU A 459 8.56 8.50 -21.75
N GLU A 460 7.60 9.41 -22.01
CA GLU A 460 7.64 10.31 -23.15
C GLU A 460 8.93 11.14 -23.19
N SER A 461 9.30 11.75 -22.05
CA SER A 461 10.54 12.52 -21.95
C SER A 461 11.82 11.68 -22.12
N THR A 462 11.72 10.37 -21.83
CA THR A 462 12.86 9.43 -21.95
C THR A 462 12.99 8.89 -23.36
N THR A 463 11.88 8.67 -24.06
CA THR A 463 11.82 8.01 -25.37
C THR A 463 11.74 8.99 -26.53
N GLY A 464 11.22 10.20 -26.31
CA GLY A 464 10.87 11.17 -27.33
C GLY A 464 9.61 10.79 -28.13
N GLN A 465 8.83 9.79 -27.65
CA GLN A 465 7.58 9.34 -28.29
C GLN A 465 6.38 9.94 -27.58
N ASP A 466 5.33 10.28 -28.33
CA ASP A 466 4.03 10.64 -27.78
C ASP A 466 3.26 9.36 -27.44
N LEU A 467 2.95 9.17 -26.17
CA LEU A 467 2.22 8.01 -25.66
C LEU A 467 0.78 8.35 -25.25
N GLN A 468 0.32 9.58 -25.46
CA GLN A 468 -1.00 10.03 -24.97
C GLN A 468 -2.14 9.26 -25.61
N ALA A 469 -2.14 9.11 -26.94
CA ALA A 469 -3.19 8.37 -27.63
C ALA A 469 -3.23 6.90 -27.22
N TRP A 470 -2.06 6.28 -26.99
CA TRP A 470 -1.94 4.93 -26.48
C TRP A 470 -2.50 4.83 -25.04
N ASN A 471 -2.11 5.77 -24.17
CA ASN A 471 -2.54 5.84 -22.77
C ASN A 471 -4.07 5.98 -22.65
N GLU A 472 -4.67 6.95 -23.36
CA GLU A 472 -6.11 7.19 -23.31
C GLU A 472 -6.91 5.93 -23.69
N ILE A 473 -6.48 5.21 -24.74
CA ILE A 473 -7.24 4.06 -25.24
C ILE A 473 -7.00 2.80 -24.43
N TRP A 474 -5.74 2.45 -24.11
CA TRP A 474 -5.45 1.17 -23.47
C TRP A 474 -5.63 1.17 -21.95
N ILE A 475 -5.46 2.32 -21.32
CA ILE A 475 -5.50 2.43 -19.85
C ILE A 475 -6.83 2.99 -19.36
N LYS A 476 -7.35 4.06 -20.03
CA LYS A 476 -8.50 4.83 -19.56
C LYS A 476 -9.82 4.45 -20.22
N GLU A 477 -9.80 3.59 -21.25
CA GLU A 477 -11.00 3.08 -21.91
C GLU A 477 -11.16 1.58 -21.70
N SER A 478 -12.41 1.11 -21.70
CA SER A 478 -12.77 -0.30 -21.59
C SER A 478 -12.78 -1.01 -22.94
N GLY A 479 -12.65 -2.34 -22.97
CA GLY A 479 -12.74 -3.18 -24.16
C GLY A 479 -11.40 -3.38 -24.87
N ALA A 480 -11.45 -4.02 -26.03
CA ALA A 480 -10.30 -4.35 -26.86
C ALA A 480 -10.70 -4.30 -28.36
N PRO A 481 -9.73 -4.17 -29.28
CA PRO A 481 -10.03 -4.25 -30.71
C PRO A 481 -10.26 -5.68 -31.15
N VAL A 482 -11.09 -5.87 -32.17
CA VAL A 482 -11.15 -7.09 -32.99
C VAL A 482 -10.24 -6.92 -34.18
N ILE A 483 -9.31 -7.87 -34.37
CA ILE A 483 -8.38 -7.89 -35.49
C ILE A 483 -8.79 -9.00 -36.46
N GLU A 484 -9.14 -8.63 -37.69
CA GLU A 484 -9.52 -9.57 -38.74
C GLU A 484 -8.48 -9.55 -39.86
N PHE A 485 -8.08 -10.76 -40.28
CA PHE A 485 -7.23 -10.95 -41.44
C PHE A 485 -8.11 -11.07 -42.70
N GLN A 486 -8.00 -10.11 -43.61
CA GLN A 486 -8.72 -10.09 -44.86
C GLN A 486 -7.75 -10.28 -46.04
N LYS A 487 -8.25 -10.63 -47.22
CA LYS A 487 -7.42 -10.83 -48.43
C LYS A 487 -6.50 -9.64 -48.76
N ASN A 488 -6.90 -8.43 -48.38
CA ASN A 488 -6.20 -7.19 -48.74
C ASN A 488 -5.47 -6.53 -47.55
N GLY A 489 -5.36 -7.24 -46.39
CA GLY A 489 -4.67 -6.70 -45.22
C GLY A 489 -5.34 -7.07 -43.88
N ILE A 490 -5.02 -6.28 -42.88
CA ILE A 490 -5.54 -6.43 -41.51
C ILE A 490 -6.57 -5.31 -41.31
N VAL A 491 -7.75 -5.69 -40.86
CA VAL A 491 -8.81 -4.75 -40.48
C VAL A 491 -8.94 -4.80 -38.95
N MET A 492 -8.96 -3.63 -38.34
CA MET A 492 -9.17 -3.47 -36.89
C MET A 492 -10.53 -2.80 -36.70
N THR A 493 -11.38 -3.39 -35.87
CA THR A 493 -12.67 -2.85 -35.47
C THR A 493 -12.75 -2.72 -33.97
N ASP A 494 -13.52 -1.73 -33.50
CA ASP A 494 -13.80 -1.55 -32.08
C ASP A 494 -15.05 -2.35 -31.70
N GLU A 495 -14.88 -3.39 -30.88
CA GLU A 495 -15.99 -4.26 -30.48
C GLU A 495 -17.12 -3.53 -29.74
N CYS A 496 -16.78 -2.40 -29.07
CA CYS A 496 -17.76 -1.56 -28.37
C CYS A 496 -18.54 -0.61 -29.30
N GLY A 497 -18.25 -0.60 -30.60
CA GLY A 497 -18.93 0.23 -31.59
C GLY A 497 -18.65 1.76 -31.48
N LYS A 498 -17.64 2.15 -30.68
CA LYS A 498 -17.25 3.56 -30.50
C LYS A 498 -16.31 4.07 -31.61
N ASN A 499 -15.93 3.24 -32.60
CA ASN A 499 -14.99 3.54 -33.67
C ASN A 499 -13.62 4.06 -33.20
N ARG A 500 -13.13 3.59 -32.05
CA ARG A 500 -11.82 3.97 -31.51
C ARG A 500 -10.70 3.33 -32.32
N VAL A 501 -9.60 4.05 -32.46
CA VAL A 501 -8.36 3.50 -33.02
C VAL A 501 -7.50 2.99 -31.85
N TRP A 502 -7.12 1.72 -31.90
CA TRP A 502 -6.32 1.06 -30.87
C TRP A 502 -4.85 1.04 -31.31
N PRO A 503 -3.99 1.94 -30.82
CA PRO A 503 -2.57 1.96 -31.18
C PRO A 503 -1.89 0.69 -30.70
N GLN A 504 -1.31 -0.08 -31.62
CA GLN A 504 -0.56 -1.29 -31.31
C GLN A 504 0.33 -1.73 -32.46
N ALA A 505 1.43 -2.43 -32.14
CA ALA A 505 2.26 -3.10 -33.12
C ALA A 505 1.74 -4.53 -33.38
N VAL A 506 1.48 -4.85 -34.65
CA VAL A 506 1.04 -6.19 -35.09
C VAL A 506 2.15 -6.82 -35.90
N SER A 507 2.61 -8.02 -35.50
CA SER A 507 3.56 -8.83 -36.26
C SER A 507 2.83 -10.00 -36.93
N VAL A 508 2.98 -10.14 -38.23
CA VAL A 508 2.40 -11.24 -39.00
C VAL A 508 3.53 -12.17 -39.44
N PHE A 509 3.41 -13.45 -39.10
CA PHE A 509 4.32 -14.49 -39.54
C PHE A 509 3.59 -15.40 -40.54
N TRP A 510 4.21 -15.68 -41.65
CA TRP A 510 3.70 -16.61 -42.67
C TRP A 510 4.53 -17.89 -42.57
N ASP A 511 3.89 -19.02 -42.25
CA ASP A 511 4.49 -20.34 -42.48
C ASP A 511 4.28 -20.71 -43.97
N TYR A 512 5.39 -20.95 -44.67
CA TYR A 512 5.41 -21.43 -46.05
C TYR A 512 5.50 -22.97 -46.09
#